data_bb14dacbecedf008c664cbf6a3873db9
#
_entry.id   bb14dacbecedf008c664cbf6a3873db9
#
_cell.length_a   1.000
_cell.length_b   1.000
_cell.length_c   1.000
_cell.angle_alpha   90.00
_cell.angle_beta   90.00
_cell.angle_gamma   90.00
#
_symmetry.space_group_name_H-M   'P 1'
#
loop_
_entity.id
_entity.type
_entity.pdbx_description
1 polymer ?
#
loop_
_entity_poly.entity_id
_entity_poly.type
_entity_poly.pdbx_seq_one_letter_code
_entity_poly.pdbx_strand_id
1 'polypeptide(L)'
;MENVMERRVYASASASAFPVLMRKVYVWMTLALVITAATAYGVLNSPGVFGAIVSNRAIFWGMLIAEFLLVIGLSAAINRRSLLTATLAFLVYSVVNGATLSVILYAYTAVSVASVFLITAGTFAAMAVVGYTTKKDLTSWGKMFMFAIIGIIIASLVNVFLVKSTGFDLLISIAGVLVFVGLTAYDSQKIKQMLMMAPDAGENMQKLALLGALSLYLDFINLFLYLLRIFGGRKD
;
A
#
# COMPACT_ATOMS: atom_id res chain seq x y z
N MET A 1 7.06 -8.18 45.45
CA MET A 1 6.39 -9.29 44.71
C MET A 1 5.39 -8.73 43.68
N GLU A 2 4.65 -7.67 43.97
CA GLU A 2 3.69 -6.99 43.06
C GLU A 2 4.29 -6.59 41.69
N ASN A 3 5.46 -5.95 41.71
CA ASN A 3 6.16 -5.52 40.48
C ASN A 3 6.59 -6.67 39.54
N VAL A 4 6.82 -7.89 40.07
CA VAL A 4 7.22 -9.03 39.26
C VAL A 4 6.01 -9.72 38.67
N MET A 5 4.86 -9.73 39.35
CA MET A 5 3.60 -10.24 38.80
C MET A 5 3.06 -9.32 37.70
N GLU A 6 3.05 -8.02 37.92
CA GLU A 6 2.64 -7.06 36.88
C GLU A 6 3.49 -7.20 35.61
N ARG A 7 4.82 -7.23 35.74
CA ARG A 7 5.71 -7.45 34.58
C ARG A 7 5.42 -8.77 33.85
N ARG A 8 5.09 -9.84 34.56
CA ARG A 8 4.73 -11.12 33.93
C ARG A 8 3.38 -11.05 33.22
N VAL A 9 2.39 -10.38 33.81
CA VAL A 9 1.08 -10.19 33.19
C VAL A 9 1.20 -9.32 31.93
N TYR A 10 1.94 -8.22 31.96
CA TYR A 10 2.21 -7.40 30.78
C TYR A 10 2.97 -8.16 29.69
N ALA A 11 3.99 -8.92 30.05
CA ALA A 11 4.75 -9.72 29.09
C ALA A 11 3.90 -10.82 28.43
N SER A 12 3.00 -11.46 29.18
CA SER A 12 2.09 -12.48 28.63
C SER A 12 1.01 -11.88 27.75
N ALA A 13 0.45 -10.72 28.12
CA ALA A 13 -0.55 -10.00 27.33
C ALA A 13 0.05 -9.50 26.00
N SER A 14 1.25 -8.92 26.04
CA SER A 14 1.97 -8.49 24.83
C SER A 14 2.33 -9.66 23.91
N ALA A 15 2.80 -10.78 24.48
CA ALA A 15 3.12 -11.97 23.70
C ALA A 15 1.90 -12.58 22.99
N SER A 16 0.70 -12.45 23.58
CA SER A 16 -0.55 -12.92 22.95
C SER A 16 -1.13 -11.92 21.93
N ALA A 17 -0.89 -10.63 22.11
CA ALA A 17 -1.41 -9.57 21.24
C ALA A 17 -0.72 -9.52 19.87
N PHE A 18 0.60 -9.68 19.84
CA PHE A 18 1.40 -9.54 18.63
C PHE A 18 0.93 -10.40 17.45
N PRO A 19 0.76 -11.75 17.60
CA PRO A 19 0.32 -12.58 16.47
C PRO A 19 -1.07 -12.19 15.96
N VAL A 20 -1.97 -11.77 16.85
CA VAL A 20 -3.33 -11.34 16.51
C VAL A 20 -3.29 -10.05 15.68
N LEU A 21 -2.52 -9.07 16.13
CA LEU A 21 -2.38 -7.80 15.43
C LEU A 21 -1.67 -7.95 14.09
N MET A 22 -0.60 -8.75 14.04
CA MET A 22 0.14 -9.00 12.80
C MET A 22 -0.73 -9.72 11.76
N ARG A 23 -1.54 -10.69 12.19
CA ARG A 23 -2.54 -11.31 11.30
C ARG A 23 -3.53 -10.28 10.76
N LYS A 24 -4.00 -9.34 11.60
CA LYS A 24 -4.92 -8.28 11.18
C LYS A 24 -4.31 -7.38 10.10
N VAL A 25 -3.01 -7.04 10.20
CA VAL A 25 -2.31 -6.27 9.15
C VAL A 25 -2.47 -6.93 7.78
N TYR A 26 -2.10 -8.21 7.67
CA TYR A 26 -2.17 -8.91 6.39
C TYR A 26 -3.61 -9.16 5.92
N VAL A 27 -4.54 -9.46 6.83
CA VAL A 27 -5.97 -9.64 6.50
C VAL A 27 -6.56 -8.34 5.93
N TRP A 28 -6.35 -7.20 6.58
CA TRP A 28 -6.84 -5.91 6.12
C TRP A 28 -6.20 -5.49 4.78
N MET A 29 -4.89 -5.69 4.63
CA MET A 29 -4.20 -5.45 3.38
C MET A 29 -4.78 -6.29 2.23
N THR A 30 -4.93 -7.61 2.46
CA THR A 30 -5.49 -8.52 1.46
C THR A 30 -6.92 -8.15 1.09
N LEU A 31 -7.77 -7.82 2.09
CA LEU A 31 -9.13 -7.38 1.85
C LEU A 31 -9.17 -6.11 1.00
N ALA A 32 -8.31 -5.14 1.31
CA ALA A 32 -8.19 -3.90 0.53
C ALA A 32 -7.78 -4.17 -0.93
N LEU A 33 -6.82 -5.08 -1.15
CA LEU A 33 -6.41 -5.50 -2.51
C LEU A 33 -7.56 -6.18 -3.27
N VAL A 34 -8.32 -7.04 -2.60
CA VAL A 34 -9.49 -7.71 -3.21
C VAL A 34 -10.55 -6.68 -3.59
N ILE A 35 -10.87 -5.73 -2.71
CA ILE A 35 -11.83 -4.66 -2.99
C ILE A 35 -11.35 -3.80 -4.17
N THR A 36 -10.08 -3.42 -4.18
CA THR A 36 -9.47 -2.66 -5.28
C THR A 36 -9.59 -3.40 -6.60
N ALA A 37 -9.23 -4.69 -6.62
CA ALA A 37 -9.33 -5.51 -7.83
C ALA A 37 -10.77 -5.70 -8.30
N ALA A 38 -11.71 -5.98 -7.38
CA ALA A 38 -13.13 -6.13 -7.68
C ALA A 38 -13.73 -4.83 -8.22
N THR A 39 -13.36 -3.68 -7.63
CA THR A 39 -13.82 -2.36 -8.10
C THR A 39 -13.24 -2.05 -9.48
N ALA A 40 -11.95 -2.26 -9.70
CA ALA A 40 -11.32 -2.04 -10.99
C ALA A 40 -11.97 -2.90 -12.09
N TYR A 41 -12.21 -4.17 -11.81
CA TYR A 41 -12.90 -5.09 -12.71
C TYR A 41 -14.36 -4.65 -12.98
N GLY A 42 -15.10 -4.29 -11.94
CA GLY A 42 -16.48 -3.80 -12.05
C GLY A 42 -16.59 -2.53 -12.90
N VAL A 43 -15.69 -1.56 -12.70
CA VAL A 43 -15.64 -0.32 -13.49
C VAL A 43 -15.32 -0.62 -14.96
N LEU A 44 -14.32 -1.49 -15.24
CA LEU A 44 -13.95 -1.87 -16.60
C LEU A 44 -15.10 -2.57 -17.36
N ASN A 45 -15.94 -3.30 -16.66
CA ASN A 45 -17.10 -3.99 -17.26
C ASN A 45 -18.40 -3.15 -17.23
N SER A 46 -18.31 -1.89 -16.81
CA SER A 46 -19.45 -0.94 -16.77
C SER A 46 -19.19 0.26 -17.68
N PRO A 47 -19.57 0.18 -18.99
CA PRO A 47 -19.20 1.22 -19.96
C PRO A 47 -19.66 2.63 -19.57
N GLY A 48 -20.80 2.76 -18.89
CA GLY A 48 -21.31 4.06 -18.41
C GLY A 48 -20.44 4.66 -17.31
N VAL A 49 -20.02 3.84 -16.34
CA VAL A 49 -19.15 4.30 -15.24
C VAL A 49 -17.74 4.60 -15.75
N PHE A 50 -17.18 3.68 -16.52
CA PHE A 50 -15.85 3.87 -17.12
C PHE A 50 -15.82 5.10 -18.02
N GLY A 51 -16.84 5.25 -18.90
CA GLY A 51 -16.98 6.41 -19.77
C GLY A 51 -17.08 7.73 -19.00
N ALA A 52 -17.84 7.77 -17.89
CA ALA A 52 -17.94 8.96 -17.05
C ALA A 52 -16.59 9.36 -16.44
N ILE A 53 -15.77 8.36 -16.00
CA ILE A 53 -14.44 8.64 -15.42
C ILE A 53 -13.47 9.16 -16.48
N VAL A 54 -13.44 8.54 -17.67
CA VAL A 54 -12.46 8.86 -18.73
C VAL A 54 -12.83 10.15 -19.48
N SER A 55 -14.13 10.38 -19.73
CA SER A 55 -14.58 11.57 -20.45
C SER A 55 -14.57 12.85 -19.59
N ASN A 56 -14.67 12.71 -18.27
CA ASN A 56 -14.72 13.85 -17.37
C ASN A 56 -13.40 14.02 -16.59
N ARG A 57 -12.56 14.92 -17.09
CA ARG A 57 -11.27 15.23 -16.48
C ARG A 57 -11.38 15.64 -15.00
N ALA A 58 -12.46 16.30 -14.60
CA ALA A 58 -12.68 16.73 -13.22
C ALA A 58 -12.96 15.53 -12.30
N ILE A 59 -13.68 14.51 -12.78
CA ILE A 59 -13.90 13.28 -12.02
C ILE A 59 -12.57 12.58 -11.77
N PHE A 60 -11.75 12.38 -12.81
CA PHE A 60 -10.47 11.69 -12.69
C PHE A 60 -9.52 12.43 -11.72
N TRP A 61 -9.34 13.73 -11.88
CA TRP A 61 -8.51 14.51 -10.96
C TRP A 61 -9.08 14.57 -9.53
N GLY A 62 -10.42 14.65 -9.42
CA GLY A 62 -11.10 14.59 -8.13
C GLY A 62 -10.83 13.28 -7.38
N MET A 63 -10.80 12.14 -8.09
CA MET A 63 -10.47 10.84 -7.51
C MET A 63 -9.02 10.80 -7.00
N LEU A 64 -8.05 11.28 -7.80
CA LEU A 64 -6.65 11.36 -7.38
C LEU A 64 -6.46 12.23 -6.15
N ILE A 65 -7.12 13.40 -6.11
CA ILE A 65 -7.08 14.29 -4.94
C ILE A 65 -7.75 13.61 -3.73
N ALA A 66 -8.88 12.94 -3.92
CA ALA A 66 -9.57 12.22 -2.85
C ALA A 66 -8.70 11.11 -2.27
N GLU A 67 -8.00 10.32 -3.11
CA GLU A 67 -7.05 9.31 -2.65
C GLU A 67 -5.96 9.90 -1.76
N PHE A 68 -5.34 10.99 -2.21
CA PHE A 68 -4.29 11.67 -1.45
C PHE A 68 -4.80 12.20 -0.10
N LEU A 69 -5.99 12.84 -0.10
CA LEU A 69 -6.61 13.34 1.12
C LEU A 69 -7.03 12.20 2.08
N LEU A 70 -7.52 11.08 1.55
CA LEU A 70 -7.89 9.91 2.36
C LEU A 70 -6.66 9.31 3.05
N VAL A 71 -5.54 9.16 2.35
CA VAL A 71 -4.28 8.64 2.96
C VAL A 71 -3.78 9.57 4.06
N ILE A 72 -3.71 10.88 3.79
CA ILE A 72 -3.27 11.86 4.79
C ILE A 72 -4.26 11.91 5.95
N GLY A 73 -5.55 11.98 5.64
CA GLY A 73 -6.62 12.05 6.66
C GLY A 73 -6.65 10.82 7.55
N LEU A 74 -6.49 9.62 6.97
CA LEU A 74 -6.43 8.38 7.72
C LEU A 74 -5.21 8.34 8.65
N SER A 75 -4.03 8.69 8.12
CA SER A 75 -2.78 8.72 8.90
C SER A 75 -2.81 9.75 10.03
N ALA A 76 -3.32 10.97 9.77
CA ALA A 76 -3.37 12.05 10.74
C ALA A 76 -4.48 11.86 11.81
N ALA A 77 -5.60 11.26 11.42
CA ALA A 77 -6.77 11.16 12.29
C ALA A 77 -6.85 9.83 13.07
N ILE A 78 -5.92 8.89 12.86
CA ILE A 78 -5.98 7.54 13.43
C ILE A 78 -6.11 7.55 14.97
N ASN A 79 -5.40 8.46 15.64
CA ASN A 79 -5.42 8.56 17.09
C ASN A 79 -6.66 9.30 17.63
N ARG A 80 -7.38 10.05 16.78
CA ARG A 80 -8.52 10.89 17.16
C ARG A 80 -9.88 10.29 16.77
N ARG A 81 -9.91 9.31 15.88
CA ARG A 81 -11.13 8.69 15.38
C ARG A 81 -11.28 7.27 15.89
N SER A 82 -12.51 6.74 15.84
CA SER A 82 -12.78 5.35 16.20
C SER A 82 -12.17 4.38 15.18
N LEU A 83 -11.92 3.13 15.59
CA LEU A 83 -11.47 2.07 14.69
C LEU A 83 -12.43 1.88 13.52
N LEU A 84 -13.74 1.97 13.77
CA LEU A 84 -14.76 1.86 12.71
C LEU A 84 -14.57 2.94 11.64
N THR A 85 -14.39 4.22 12.04
CA THR A 85 -14.17 5.31 11.10
C THR A 85 -12.89 5.10 10.27
N ALA A 86 -11.81 4.67 10.91
CA ALA A 86 -10.56 4.39 10.22
C ALA A 86 -10.70 3.22 9.23
N THR A 87 -11.40 2.16 9.63
CA THR A 87 -11.68 1.02 8.76
C THR A 87 -12.52 1.41 7.55
N LEU A 88 -13.61 2.16 7.76
CA LEU A 88 -14.45 2.63 6.65
C LEU A 88 -13.68 3.53 5.70
N ALA A 89 -12.85 4.44 6.22
CA ALA A 89 -11.99 5.29 5.38
C ALA A 89 -11.01 4.48 4.54
N PHE A 90 -10.42 3.41 5.10
CA PHE A 90 -9.54 2.51 4.35
C PHE A 90 -10.27 1.72 3.26
N LEU A 91 -11.49 1.25 3.54
CA LEU A 91 -12.33 0.57 2.55
C LEU A 91 -12.74 1.53 1.41
N VAL A 92 -13.18 2.75 1.75
CA VAL A 92 -13.49 3.80 0.75
C VAL A 92 -12.27 4.11 -0.10
N TYR A 93 -11.10 4.26 0.52
CA TYR A 93 -9.85 4.42 -0.20
C TYR A 93 -9.60 3.29 -1.20
N SER A 94 -9.80 2.03 -0.79
CA SER A 94 -9.60 0.86 -1.66
C SER A 94 -10.55 0.86 -2.87
N VAL A 95 -11.79 1.32 -2.69
CA VAL A 95 -12.77 1.47 -3.77
C VAL A 95 -12.35 2.58 -4.74
N VAL A 96 -12.00 3.77 -4.21
CA VAL A 96 -11.58 4.91 -5.07
C VAL A 96 -10.32 4.54 -5.85
N ASN A 97 -9.33 3.93 -5.18
CA ASN A 97 -8.10 3.47 -5.84
C ASN A 97 -8.38 2.41 -6.91
N GLY A 98 -9.30 1.47 -6.67
CA GLY A 98 -9.72 0.49 -7.68
C GLY A 98 -10.34 1.16 -8.91
N ALA A 99 -11.19 2.18 -8.71
CA ALA A 99 -11.79 2.93 -9.81
C ALA A 99 -10.72 3.72 -10.60
N THR A 100 -9.76 4.35 -9.93
CA THR A 100 -8.63 5.04 -10.59
C THR A 100 -7.74 4.06 -11.35
N LEU A 101 -7.40 2.92 -10.72
CA LEU A 101 -6.60 1.88 -11.37
C LEU A 101 -7.26 1.31 -12.62
N SER A 102 -8.59 1.26 -12.69
CA SER A 102 -9.31 0.77 -13.88
C SER A 102 -8.89 1.50 -15.15
N VAL A 103 -8.65 2.82 -15.06
CA VAL A 103 -8.20 3.65 -16.20
C VAL A 103 -6.81 3.23 -16.68
N ILE A 104 -5.91 2.92 -15.72
CA ILE A 104 -4.55 2.45 -16.05
C ILE A 104 -4.62 1.03 -16.64
N LEU A 105 -5.36 0.13 -16.00
CA LEU A 105 -5.47 -1.26 -16.41
C LEU A 105 -6.14 -1.45 -17.77
N TYR A 106 -6.99 -0.49 -18.19
CA TYR A 106 -7.63 -0.51 -19.49
C TYR A 106 -6.61 -0.57 -20.66
N ALA A 107 -5.44 0.05 -20.49
CA ALA A 107 -4.39 0.07 -21.49
C ALA A 107 -3.60 -1.24 -21.61
N TYR A 108 -3.84 -2.23 -20.71
CA TYR A 108 -3.09 -3.48 -20.68
C TYR A 108 -3.99 -4.68 -20.93
N THR A 109 -3.41 -5.79 -21.45
CA THR A 109 -4.15 -7.04 -21.62
C THR A 109 -4.44 -7.69 -20.26
N ALA A 110 -5.59 -8.35 -20.13
CA ALA A 110 -5.97 -9.02 -18.88
C ALA A 110 -4.96 -10.08 -18.43
N VAL A 111 -4.38 -10.83 -19.39
CA VAL A 111 -3.34 -11.84 -19.14
C VAL A 111 -2.10 -11.18 -18.54
N SER A 112 -1.70 -10.04 -19.09
CA SER A 112 -0.54 -9.30 -18.61
C SER A 112 -0.75 -8.75 -17.20
N VAL A 113 -1.92 -8.15 -16.94
CA VAL A 113 -2.30 -7.67 -15.60
C VAL A 113 -2.24 -8.79 -14.57
N ALA A 114 -2.83 -9.97 -14.87
CA ALA A 114 -2.82 -11.12 -13.98
C ALA A 114 -1.40 -11.65 -13.73
N SER A 115 -0.58 -11.78 -14.78
CA SER A 115 0.79 -12.27 -14.67
C SER A 115 1.66 -11.33 -13.83
N VAL A 116 1.57 -10.02 -14.08
CA VAL A 116 2.32 -9.01 -13.30
C VAL A 116 1.83 -8.95 -11.85
N PHE A 117 0.53 -9.12 -11.61
CA PHE A 117 -0.01 -9.21 -10.26
C PHE A 117 0.61 -10.37 -9.47
N LEU A 118 0.73 -11.54 -10.08
CA LEU A 118 1.35 -12.72 -9.46
C LEU A 118 2.85 -12.50 -9.19
N ILE A 119 3.57 -11.89 -10.14
CA ILE A 119 4.98 -11.51 -9.94
C ILE A 119 5.12 -10.54 -8.78
N THR A 120 4.24 -9.53 -8.73
CA THR A 120 4.22 -8.56 -7.63
C THR A 120 3.95 -9.24 -6.30
N ALA A 121 2.96 -10.14 -6.24
CA ALA A 121 2.62 -10.86 -5.02
C ALA A 121 3.78 -11.73 -4.52
N GLY A 122 4.47 -12.43 -5.42
CA GLY A 122 5.66 -13.22 -5.08
C GLY A 122 6.82 -12.34 -4.56
N THR A 123 7.12 -11.25 -5.27
CA THR A 123 8.18 -10.30 -4.88
C THR A 123 7.87 -9.65 -3.54
N PHE A 124 6.64 -9.17 -3.38
CA PHE A 124 6.16 -8.57 -2.14
C PHE A 124 6.25 -9.55 -0.97
N ALA A 125 5.73 -10.77 -1.13
CA ALA A 125 5.78 -11.78 -0.08
C ALA A 125 7.21 -12.12 0.33
N ALA A 126 8.13 -12.29 -0.63
CA ALA A 126 9.54 -12.53 -0.36
C ALA A 126 10.16 -11.38 0.46
N MET A 127 9.92 -10.13 0.07
CA MET A 127 10.47 -8.96 0.76
C MET A 127 9.82 -8.71 2.11
N ALA A 128 8.53 -8.98 2.26
CA ALA A 128 7.85 -8.93 3.55
C ALA A 128 8.44 -9.95 4.53
N VAL A 129 8.73 -11.18 4.07
CA VAL A 129 9.42 -12.21 4.87
C VAL A 129 10.84 -11.78 5.23
N VAL A 130 11.60 -11.21 4.29
CA VAL A 130 12.94 -10.67 4.55
C VAL A 130 12.88 -9.60 5.64
N GLY A 131 11.98 -8.61 5.51
CA GLY A 131 11.80 -7.56 6.50
C GLY A 131 11.37 -8.09 7.87
N TYR A 132 10.47 -9.09 7.88
CA TYR A 132 10.01 -9.72 9.11
C TYR A 132 11.10 -10.51 9.83
N THR A 133 11.99 -11.19 9.10
CA THR A 133 12.98 -12.13 9.65
C THR A 133 14.36 -11.52 9.88
N THR A 134 14.70 -10.45 9.14
CA THR A 134 16.03 -9.84 9.24
C THR A 134 16.35 -9.33 10.64
N LYS A 135 17.60 -9.53 11.06
CA LYS A 135 18.17 -8.99 12.31
C LYS A 135 18.84 -7.64 12.11
N LYS A 136 19.07 -7.23 10.84
CA LYS A 136 19.65 -5.92 10.55
C LYS A 136 18.59 -4.85 10.76
N ASP A 137 18.93 -3.76 11.42
CA ASP A 137 18.05 -2.62 11.59
C ASP A 137 17.94 -1.84 10.27
N LEU A 138 16.73 -1.80 9.72
CA LEU A 138 16.40 -1.08 8.49
C LEU A 138 15.92 0.36 8.76
N THR A 139 15.87 0.82 10.01
CA THR A 139 15.31 2.13 10.38
C THR A 139 16.00 3.29 9.67
N SER A 140 17.32 3.22 9.48
CA SER A 140 18.10 4.22 8.75
C SER A 140 17.71 4.32 7.27
N TRP A 141 17.23 3.24 6.66
CA TRP A 141 16.83 3.19 5.26
C TRP A 141 15.50 3.91 5.01
N GLY A 142 14.66 4.05 6.04
CA GLY A 142 13.36 4.73 5.92
C GLY A 142 13.47 6.17 5.42
N LYS A 143 14.47 6.93 5.91
CA LYS A 143 14.74 8.29 5.42
C LYS A 143 15.20 8.29 3.96
N MET A 144 16.06 7.35 3.59
CA MET A 144 16.58 7.22 2.23
C MET A 144 15.42 6.90 1.26
N PHE A 145 14.54 5.96 1.61
CA PHE A 145 13.38 5.63 0.78
C PHE A 145 12.40 6.80 0.65
N MET A 146 12.18 7.56 1.72
CA MET A 146 11.34 8.76 1.66
C MET A 146 11.88 9.78 0.64
N PHE A 147 13.19 10.07 0.67
CA PHE A 147 13.81 10.95 -0.33
C PHE A 147 13.77 10.35 -1.74
N ALA A 148 13.94 9.03 -1.87
CA ALA A 148 13.83 8.34 -3.16
C ALA A 148 12.42 8.44 -3.75
N ILE A 149 11.36 8.29 -2.93
CA ILE A 149 9.97 8.50 -3.39
C ILE A 149 9.77 9.92 -3.89
N ILE A 150 10.22 10.93 -3.13
CA ILE A 150 10.12 12.34 -3.55
C ILE A 150 10.83 12.54 -4.89
N GLY A 151 12.03 11.98 -5.03
CA GLY A 151 12.79 12.04 -6.28
C GLY A 151 12.05 11.37 -7.45
N ILE A 152 11.45 10.21 -7.24
CA ILE A 152 10.66 9.50 -8.24
C ILE A 152 9.41 10.31 -8.63
N ILE A 153 8.72 10.93 -7.69
CA ILE A 153 7.56 11.78 -7.97
C ILE A 153 7.98 12.97 -8.84
N ILE A 154 9.05 13.67 -8.46
CA ILE A 154 9.58 14.81 -9.23
C ILE A 154 9.99 14.37 -10.63
N ALA A 155 10.75 13.27 -10.75
CA ALA A 155 11.18 12.72 -12.03
C ALA A 155 9.98 12.33 -12.92
N SER A 156 8.94 11.74 -12.32
CA SER A 156 7.70 11.39 -13.03
C SER A 156 6.98 12.63 -13.56
N LEU A 157 6.85 13.67 -12.73
CA LEU A 157 6.25 14.95 -13.17
C LEU A 157 7.06 15.60 -14.29
N VAL A 158 8.39 15.65 -14.16
CA VAL A 158 9.28 16.15 -15.19
C VAL A 158 9.13 15.35 -16.49
N ASN A 159 9.04 14.01 -16.38
CA ASN A 159 8.83 13.19 -17.59
C ASN A 159 7.48 13.47 -18.26
N VAL A 160 6.40 13.53 -17.50
CA VAL A 160 5.04 13.72 -18.03
C VAL A 160 4.88 15.09 -18.70
N PHE A 161 5.42 16.15 -18.09
CA PHE A 161 5.17 17.51 -18.58
C PHE A 161 6.25 18.03 -19.53
N LEU A 162 7.51 17.63 -19.34
CA LEU A 162 8.66 18.21 -20.04
C LEU A 162 9.35 17.24 -21.01
N VAL A 163 9.84 16.09 -20.51
CA VAL A 163 10.71 15.20 -21.28
C VAL A 163 9.93 14.30 -22.22
N LYS A 164 8.80 13.74 -21.77
CA LYS A 164 7.90 12.83 -22.51
C LYS A 164 8.64 11.65 -23.18
N SER A 165 9.68 11.13 -22.50
CA SER A 165 10.51 10.04 -22.99
C SER A 165 10.09 8.70 -22.42
N THR A 166 9.85 7.71 -23.27
CA THR A 166 9.56 6.33 -22.86
C THR A 166 10.76 5.66 -22.21
N GLY A 167 11.97 5.96 -22.65
CA GLY A 167 13.20 5.47 -22.03
C GLY A 167 13.39 6.01 -20.60
N PHE A 168 13.08 7.29 -20.38
CA PHE A 168 13.13 7.88 -19.07
C PHE A 168 12.01 7.34 -18.15
N ASP A 169 10.81 7.06 -18.69
CA ASP A 169 9.73 6.38 -17.94
C ASP A 169 10.15 4.97 -17.48
N LEU A 170 10.88 4.23 -18.33
CA LEU A 170 11.43 2.93 -17.96
C LEU A 170 12.46 3.04 -16.84
N LEU A 171 13.37 3.99 -16.89
CA LEU A 171 14.35 4.24 -15.80
C LEU A 171 13.65 4.58 -14.48
N ILE A 172 12.65 5.47 -14.51
CA ILE A 172 11.83 5.79 -13.34
C ILE A 172 11.14 4.54 -12.80
N SER A 173 10.63 3.68 -13.70
CA SER A 173 9.94 2.46 -13.29
C SER A 173 10.87 1.45 -12.64
N ILE A 174 12.09 1.27 -13.16
CA ILE A 174 13.11 0.41 -12.56
C ILE A 174 13.50 0.95 -11.17
N ALA A 175 13.75 2.26 -11.04
CA ALA A 175 14.05 2.89 -9.77
C ALA A 175 12.88 2.71 -8.77
N GLY A 176 11.64 2.86 -9.24
CA GLY A 176 10.43 2.63 -8.45
C GLY A 176 10.34 1.20 -7.92
N VAL A 177 10.58 0.19 -8.75
CA VAL A 177 10.61 -1.21 -8.30
C VAL A 177 11.63 -1.40 -7.18
N LEU A 178 12.87 -0.92 -7.36
CA LEU A 178 13.93 -1.06 -6.33
C LEU A 178 13.53 -0.38 -5.02
N VAL A 179 12.96 0.80 -5.08
CA VAL A 179 12.52 1.55 -3.90
C VAL A 179 11.38 0.82 -3.20
N PHE A 180 10.34 0.37 -3.91
CA PHE A 180 9.19 -0.28 -3.26
C PHE A 180 9.48 -1.71 -2.80
N VAL A 181 10.40 -2.42 -3.43
CA VAL A 181 10.97 -3.68 -2.92
C VAL A 181 11.65 -3.45 -1.57
N GLY A 182 12.49 -2.41 -1.47
CA GLY A 182 13.14 -2.04 -0.22
C GLY A 182 12.17 -1.55 0.85
N LEU A 183 11.17 -0.73 0.47
CA LEU A 183 10.12 -0.24 1.37
C LEU A 183 9.29 -1.38 1.94
N THR A 184 8.91 -2.38 1.14
CA THR A 184 8.18 -3.55 1.63
C THR A 184 8.92 -4.25 2.76
N ALA A 185 10.25 -4.42 2.65
CA ALA A 185 11.04 -5.00 3.73
C ALA A 185 11.13 -4.07 4.95
N TYR A 186 11.37 -2.79 4.73
CA TYR A 186 11.42 -1.77 5.78
C TYR A 186 10.10 -1.67 6.55
N ASP A 187 8.98 -1.55 5.85
CA ASP A 187 7.66 -1.41 6.47
C ASP A 187 7.24 -2.69 7.20
N SER A 188 7.54 -3.87 6.65
CA SER A 188 7.32 -5.15 7.36
C SER A 188 8.10 -5.21 8.68
N GLN A 189 9.36 -4.78 8.69
CA GLN A 189 10.16 -4.73 9.93
C GLN A 189 9.61 -3.71 10.90
N LYS A 190 9.31 -2.50 10.45
CA LYS A 190 8.77 -1.41 11.26
C LYS A 190 7.44 -1.79 11.91
N ILE A 191 6.53 -2.38 11.14
CA ILE A 191 5.23 -2.86 11.65
C ILE A 191 5.44 -3.95 12.70
N LYS A 192 6.32 -4.91 12.43
CA LYS A 192 6.68 -5.94 13.41
C LYS A 192 7.17 -5.31 14.70
N GLN A 193 8.15 -4.41 14.65
CA GLN A 193 8.73 -3.76 15.83
C GLN A 193 7.68 -2.98 16.62
N MET A 194 6.82 -2.22 15.92
CA MET A 194 5.75 -1.45 16.54
C MET A 194 4.73 -2.34 17.25
N LEU A 195 4.31 -3.44 16.62
CA LEU A 195 3.32 -4.35 17.19
C LEU A 195 3.90 -5.29 18.26
N MET A 196 5.19 -5.57 18.25
CA MET A 196 5.87 -6.30 19.35
C MET A 196 5.88 -5.52 20.66
N MET A 197 5.79 -4.18 20.59
CA MET A 197 5.70 -3.32 21.78
C MET A 197 4.25 -3.07 22.22
N ALA A 198 3.27 -3.67 21.55
CA ALA A 198 1.85 -3.50 21.88
C ALA A 198 1.54 -4.13 23.25
N PRO A 199 0.96 -3.39 24.20
CA PRO A 199 0.63 -3.92 25.51
C PRO A 199 -0.56 -4.89 25.48
N ASP A 200 -1.44 -4.71 24.50
CA ASP A 200 -2.67 -5.49 24.31
C ASP A 200 -3.11 -5.50 22.83
N ALA A 201 -4.23 -6.17 22.54
CA ALA A 201 -4.88 -6.12 21.22
C ALA A 201 -6.10 -5.18 21.20
N GLY A 202 -6.13 -4.16 22.04
CA GLY A 202 -7.20 -3.17 22.14
C GLY A 202 -7.32 -2.27 20.92
N GLU A 203 -8.31 -1.35 20.96
CA GLU A 203 -8.68 -0.51 19.82
C GLU A 203 -7.50 0.30 19.27
N ASN A 204 -6.66 0.88 20.12
CA ASN A 204 -5.53 1.70 19.68
C ASN A 204 -4.49 0.87 18.91
N MET A 205 -4.20 -0.35 19.39
CA MET A 205 -3.26 -1.24 18.72
C MET A 205 -3.84 -1.80 17.41
N GLN A 206 -5.16 -2.01 17.34
CA GLN A 206 -5.85 -2.37 16.10
C GLN A 206 -5.80 -1.24 15.06
N LYS A 207 -5.90 0.02 15.48
CA LYS A 207 -5.71 1.18 14.59
C LYS A 207 -4.27 1.23 14.04
N LEU A 208 -3.27 0.95 14.88
CA LEU A 208 -1.87 0.85 14.40
C LEU A 208 -1.68 -0.31 13.42
N ALA A 209 -2.33 -1.45 13.66
CA ALA A 209 -2.32 -2.56 12.71
C ALA A 209 -3.00 -2.18 11.38
N LEU A 210 -4.07 -1.39 11.42
CA LEU A 210 -4.74 -0.89 10.22
C LEU A 210 -3.84 0.09 9.44
N LEU A 211 -3.09 0.98 10.11
CA LEU A 211 -2.08 1.82 9.45
C LEU A 211 -0.97 0.98 8.81
N GLY A 212 -0.51 -0.06 9.51
CA GLY A 212 0.45 -1.00 8.93
C GLY A 212 -0.10 -1.69 7.68
N ALA A 213 -1.38 -2.07 7.69
CA ALA A 213 -2.04 -2.64 6.53
C ALA A 213 -2.11 -1.64 5.36
N LEU A 214 -2.41 -0.36 5.64
CA LEU A 214 -2.40 0.71 4.63
C LEU A 214 -1.00 0.90 4.03
N SER A 215 0.06 0.96 4.86
CA SER A 215 1.45 1.08 4.35
C SER A 215 1.78 -0.06 3.39
N LEU A 216 1.60 -1.31 3.81
CA LEU A 216 1.88 -2.47 2.97
C LEU A 216 1.00 -2.54 1.72
N TYR A 217 -0.26 -2.11 1.81
CA TYR A 217 -1.14 -1.98 0.66
C TYR A 217 -0.60 -0.97 -0.37
N LEU A 218 -0.14 0.20 0.09
CA LEU A 218 0.44 1.22 -0.78
C LEU A 218 1.73 0.73 -1.44
N ASP A 219 2.59 0.04 -0.69
CA ASP A 219 3.79 -0.57 -1.23
C ASP A 219 3.47 -1.58 -2.35
N PHE A 220 2.47 -2.44 -2.11
CA PHE A 220 2.03 -3.43 -3.08
C PHE A 220 1.50 -2.78 -4.36
N ILE A 221 0.59 -1.81 -4.24
CA ILE A 221 -0.02 -1.14 -5.40
C ILE A 221 1.04 -0.40 -6.22
N ASN A 222 1.95 0.31 -5.57
CA ASN A 222 3.01 1.03 -6.28
C ASN A 222 4.00 0.06 -6.95
N LEU A 223 4.42 -1.01 -6.25
CA LEU A 223 5.26 -2.05 -6.84
C LEU A 223 4.58 -2.69 -8.06
N PHE A 224 3.28 -3.02 -7.95
CA PHE A 224 2.50 -3.54 -9.05
C PHE A 224 2.47 -2.58 -10.26
N LEU A 225 2.22 -1.30 -10.04
CA LEU A 225 2.19 -0.32 -11.11
C LEU A 225 3.53 -0.15 -11.82
N TYR A 226 4.64 -0.14 -11.09
CA TYR A 226 5.97 -0.07 -11.70
C TYR A 226 6.32 -1.35 -12.46
N LEU A 227 6.02 -2.52 -11.91
CA LEU A 227 6.20 -3.79 -12.62
C LEU A 227 5.30 -3.90 -13.84
N LEU A 228 4.06 -3.38 -13.76
CA LEU A 228 3.14 -3.35 -14.90
C LEU A 228 3.66 -2.45 -16.04
N ARG A 229 4.31 -1.33 -15.72
CA ARG A 229 4.95 -0.47 -16.73
C ARG A 229 6.14 -1.16 -17.43
N ILE A 230 6.88 -2.02 -16.71
CA ILE A 230 8.06 -2.71 -17.25
C ILE A 230 7.65 -3.94 -18.05
N PHE A 231 6.76 -4.77 -17.51
CA PHE A 231 6.43 -6.09 -18.04
C PHE A 231 5.05 -6.18 -18.68
N GLY A 232 4.22 -5.14 -18.55
CA GLY A 232 2.86 -5.15 -19.02
C GLY A 232 2.76 -5.09 -20.56
N GLY A 233 2.15 -6.09 -21.17
CA GLY A 233 1.73 -6.03 -22.59
C GLY A 233 0.55 -5.07 -22.74
N ARG A 234 0.74 -3.99 -23.52
CA ARG A 234 -0.32 -3.05 -23.85
C ARG A 234 -1.28 -3.66 -24.88
N LYS A 235 -2.52 -3.21 -24.85
CA LYS A 235 -3.46 -3.47 -25.95
C LYS A 235 -3.06 -2.62 -27.16
N ASP A 236 -3.04 -3.22 -28.34
CA ASP A 236 -2.88 -2.54 -29.63
C ASP A 236 -4.12 -1.69 -29.94
#